data_d689758615c51def2ad35dbfd7607ce3
#
_entry.id   d689758615c51def2ad35dbfd7607ce3
#
_cell.length_a   1.000
_cell.length_b   1.000
_cell.length_c   1.000
_cell.angle_alpha   90.00
_cell.angle_beta   90.00
_cell.angle_gamma   90.00
#
_symmetry.space_group_name_H-M   'P 1'
#
loop_
_entity.id
_entity.type
_entity.pdbx_description
1 polymer ?
#
loop_
_entity_poly.entity_id
_entity_poly.type
_entity_poly.pdbx_seq_one_letter_code
_entity_poly.pdbx_strand_id
1 'polypeptide(L)'
;MRRAPRDDPRQDEARVSAPATSAAGVPALLHVASEVTSKLGVSRGVRTALRINQQEGFDCPGCAWPDPAHRHVAEFCENGIKAVAEEAMARTAGPDFFAEHAVADLATRSDYWLGQQGRLTHPMLLDADDTHYRPVSW
;
A
#
# COMPACT_ATOMS: atom_id res chain seq x y z
N MET A 1 3.66 5.88 -19.48
CA MET A 1 2.46 5.04 -19.70
C MET A 1 2.31 4.16 -18.46
N ARG A 2 1.41 4.50 -17.52
CA ARG A 2 1.23 3.78 -16.26
C ARG A 2 0.34 2.56 -16.53
N ARG A 3 0.85 1.39 -16.22
CA ARG A 3 0.11 0.14 -16.40
C ARG A 3 -1.02 0.11 -15.35
N ALA A 4 -2.27 0.03 -15.78
CA ALA A 4 -3.40 -0.16 -14.89
C ALA A 4 -3.20 -1.43 -14.04
N PRO A 5 -3.73 -1.49 -12.79
CA PRO A 5 -3.76 -2.73 -12.04
C PRO A 5 -4.45 -3.79 -12.91
N ARG A 6 -3.92 -4.99 -12.92
CA ARG A 6 -4.64 -6.10 -13.53
C ARG A 6 -5.86 -6.36 -12.65
N ASP A 7 -7.03 -6.20 -13.21
CA ASP A 7 -8.25 -6.76 -12.64
C ASP A 7 -8.07 -8.28 -12.63
N ASP A 8 -7.64 -8.82 -11.50
CA ASP A 8 -7.63 -10.27 -11.28
C ASP A 8 -8.94 -10.63 -10.56
N PRO A 9 -9.94 -11.17 -11.27
CA PRO A 9 -11.23 -11.52 -10.69
C PRO A 9 -11.13 -12.55 -9.56
N ARG A 10 -9.97 -13.24 -9.43
CA ARG A 10 -9.71 -14.19 -8.34
C ARG A 10 -9.43 -13.52 -7.00
N GLN A 11 -9.22 -12.19 -6.97
CA GLN A 11 -8.92 -11.44 -5.76
C GLN A 11 -10.17 -10.99 -4.99
N ASP A 12 -11.33 -11.06 -5.63
CA ASP A 12 -12.60 -10.68 -5.01
C ASP A 12 -13.23 -11.80 -4.15
N GLU A 13 -12.74 -13.03 -4.26
CA GLU A 13 -13.19 -14.14 -3.44
C GLU A 13 -12.17 -14.48 -2.35
N ALA A 14 -12.57 -14.33 -1.08
CA ALA A 14 -11.77 -14.82 0.05
C ALA A 14 -11.69 -16.36 -0.04
N ARG A 15 -10.51 -16.89 -0.35
CA ARG A 15 -10.25 -18.33 -0.45
C ARG A 15 -9.54 -18.82 0.80
N VAL A 16 -10.11 -19.83 1.43
CA VAL A 16 -9.44 -20.57 2.49
C VAL A 16 -8.49 -21.57 1.83
N SER A 17 -7.19 -21.40 2.04
CA SER A 17 -6.15 -22.33 1.61
C SER A 17 -5.62 -23.13 2.80
N ALA A 18 -4.91 -24.22 2.53
CA ALA A 18 -4.18 -24.92 3.58
C ALA A 18 -3.15 -23.96 4.22
N PRO A 19 -2.93 -24.04 5.54
CA PRO A 19 -1.91 -23.22 6.20
C PRO A 19 -0.55 -23.42 5.56
N ALA A 20 0.23 -22.33 5.47
CA ALA A 20 1.59 -22.41 5.00
C ALA A 20 2.43 -23.30 5.95
N THR A 21 3.32 -24.11 5.40
CA THR A 21 4.18 -25.01 6.17
C THR A 21 5.41 -24.31 6.74
N SER A 22 5.63 -23.04 6.36
CA SER A 22 6.75 -22.21 6.87
C SER A 22 6.27 -20.76 7.02
N ALA A 23 6.83 -20.07 8.00
CA ALA A 23 6.68 -18.63 8.21
C ALA A 23 8.07 -17.97 8.25
N ALA A 24 8.15 -16.71 7.81
CA ALA A 24 9.41 -15.96 7.72
C ALA A 24 10.44 -16.57 6.74
N GLY A 25 11.73 -16.25 6.91
CA GLY A 25 12.82 -16.78 6.10
C GLY A 25 12.83 -16.28 4.64
N VAL A 26 13.40 -17.06 3.75
CA VAL A 26 13.58 -16.71 2.33
C VAL A 26 12.25 -16.37 1.63
N PRO A 27 11.16 -17.13 1.81
CA PRO A 27 9.88 -16.78 1.18
C PRO A 27 9.37 -15.38 1.58
N ALA A 28 9.46 -15.01 2.86
CA ALA A 28 9.08 -13.69 3.34
C ALA A 28 9.97 -12.59 2.75
N LEU A 29 11.28 -12.81 2.67
CA LEU A 29 12.20 -11.85 2.05
C LEU A 29 11.91 -11.63 0.56
N LEU A 30 11.61 -12.68 -0.19
CA LEU A 30 11.22 -12.58 -1.60
C LEU A 30 9.88 -11.83 -1.76
N HIS A 31 8.91 -12.10 -0.88
CA HIS A 31 7.64 -11.40 -0.89
C HIS A 31 7.83 -9.91 -0.57
N VAL A 32 8.58 -9.58 0.47
CA VAL A 32 8.94 -8.19 0.81
C VAL A 32 9.62 -7.48 -0.36
N ALA A 33 10.61 -8.13 -0.99
CA ALA A 33 11.30 -7.55 -2.13
C ALA A 33 10.35 -7.26 -3.30
N SER A 34 9.43 -8.18 -3.59
CA SER A 34 8.42 -8.02 -4.63
C SER A 34 7.46 -6.87 -4.32
N GLU A 35 6.91 -6.83 -3.12
CA GLU A 35 5.97 -5.77 -2.67
C GLU A 35 6.63 -4.38 -2.70
N VAL A 36 7.82 -4.27 -2.13
CA VAL A 36 8.56 -3.01 -2.07
C VAL A 36 8.95 -2.52 -3.46
N THR A 37 9.48 -3.39 -4.31
CA THR A 37 9.91 -3.00 -5.66
C THR A 37 8.74 -2.67 -6.58
N SER A 38 7.62 -3.36 -6.46
CA SER A 38 6.43 -3.11 -7.27
C SER A 38 5.74 -1.78 -6.93
N LYS A 39 5.73 -1.39 -5.66
CA LYS A 39 5.06 -0.18 -5.15
C LYS A 39 5.97 1.05 -5.15
N LEU A 40 7.21 0.91 -4.72
CA LEU A 40 8.16 2.00 -4.53
C LEU A 40 9.23 2.11 -5.65
N GLY A 41 9.49 1.03 -6.36
CA GLY A 41 10.69 0.89 -7.17
C GLY A 41 11.94 0.57 -6.31
N VAL A 42 13.01 0.13 -6.95
CA VAL A 42 14.20 -0.41 -6.25
C VAL A 42 14.86 0.64 -5.36
N SER A 43 15.21 1.80 -5.91
CA SER A 43 15.97 2.83 -5.18
C SER A 43 15.23 3.36 -3.95
N ARG A 44 13.96 3.73 -4.12
CA ARG A 44 13.12 4.22 -3.01
C ARG A 44 12.86 3.12 -2.00
N GLY A 45 12.58 1.90 -2.47
CA GLY A 45 12.31 0.75 -1.62
C GLY A 45 13.48 0.40 -0.70
N VAL A 46 14.71 0.34 -1.23
CA VAL A 46 15.91 0.10 -0.42
C VAL A 46 16.10 1.21 0.62
N ARG A 47 15.97 2.48 0.21
CA ARG A 47 16.09 3.62 1.15
C ARG A 47 15.06 3.54 2.27
N THR A 48 13.82 3.20 1.95
CA THR A 48 12.74 3.02 2.92
C THR A 48 13.04 1.88 3.89
N ALA A 49 13.40 0.71 3.37
CA ALA A 49 13.70 -0.48 4.18
C ALA A 49 14.89 -0.28 5.15
N LEU A 50 15.86 0.57 4.79
CA LEU A 50 17.01 0.87 5.63
C LEU A 50 16.72 1.95 6.72
N ARG A 51 15.55 2.58 6.69
CA ARG A 51 15.20 3.69 7.60
C ARG A 51 13.99 3.41 8.50
N ILE A 52 13.21 2.41 8.16
CA ILE A 52 12.04 2.02 8.95
C ILE A 52 12.47 1.50 10.33
N ASN A 53 11.81 1.92 11.39
CA ASN A 53 12.05 1.56 12.80
C ASN A 53 13.50 1.75 13.25
N GLN A 54 14.14 2.81 12.80
CA GLN A 54 15.49 3.19 13.19
C GLN A 54 15.46 4.56 13.86
N GLN A 55 16.34 4.83 14.83
CA GLN A 55 16.42 6.10 15.55
C GLN A 55 16.45 7.35 14.66
N GLU A 56 17.19 7.29 13.55
CA GLU A 56 17.28 8.38 12.56
C GLU A 56 16.35 8.15 11.36
N GLY A 57 15.34 7.32 11.54
CA GLY A 57 14.40 6.91 10.49
C GLY A 57 12.98 7.39 10.74
N PHE A 58 12.07 6.46 10.70
CA PHE A 58 10.65 6.65 10.96
C PHE A 58 10.02 5.35 11.41
N ASP A 59 8.96 5.43 12.22
CA ASP A 59 8.20 4.28 12.68
C ASP A 59 7.25 3.76 11.60
N CYS A 60 7.10 2.45 11.52
CA CYS A 60 6.08 1.89 10.66
C CYS A 60 4.68 2.06 11.31
N PRO A 61 3.62 2.22 10.49
CA PRO A 61 2.26 2.40 11.03
C PRO A 61 1.63 1.10 11.54
N GLY A 62 2.32 -0.03 11.49
CA GLY A 62 1.74 -1.34 11.77
C GLY A 62 1.62 -1.67 13.25
N CYS A 63 2.62 -1.34 14.06
CA CYS A 63 2.63 -1.63 15.49
C CYS A 63 3.66 -0.76 16.22
N ALA A 64 3.71 -0.87 17.56
CA ALA A 64 4.70 -0.19 18.40
C ALA A 64 6.02 -0.99 18.41
N TRP A 65 6.76 -0.96 17.31
CA TRP A 65 8.10 -1.55 17.24
C TRP A 65 9.07 -0.64 18.01
N PRO A 66 9.84 -1.15 18.99
CA PRO A 66 10.75 -0.31 19.76
C PRO A 66 11.97 0.10 18.92
N ASP A 67 12.44 1.33 19.09
CA ASP A 67 13.69 1.77 18.50
C ASP A 67 14.87 0.95 19.04
N PRO A 68 15.77 0.48 18.19
CA PRO A 68 16.97 -0.21 18.64
C PRO A 68 17.92 0.77 19.31
N ALA A 69 18.67 0.31 20.32
CA ALA A 69 19.69 1.11 21.00
C ALA A 69 20.83 1.56 20.05
N HIS A 70 21.05 0.78 18.99
CA HIS A 70 22.03 1.04 17.93
C HIS A 70 21.43 0.72 16.58
N ARG A 71 21.83 1.44 15.56
CA ARG A 71 21.38 1.20 14.19
C ARG A 71 21.70 -0.23 13.75
N HIS A 72 20.67 -0.90 13.24
CA HIS A 72 20.77 -2.19 12.57
C HIS A 72 20.69 -2.04 11.04
N VAL A 73 21.02 -3.11 10.32
CA VAL A 73 20.92 -3.12 8.86
C VAL A 73 19.46 -3.04 8.41
N ALA A 74 18.56 -3.74 9.12
CA ALA A 74 17.13 -3.76 8.84
C ALA A 74 16.35 -4.01 10.15
N GLU A 75 15.29 -3.25 10.35
CA GLU A 75 14.41 -3.30 11.52
C GLU A 75 12.95 -3.29 11.08
N PHE A 76 12.51 -4.37 10.43
CA PHE A 76 11.13 -4.50 9.99
C PHE A 76 10.65 -5.94 9.97
N CYS A 77 9.35 -6.13 10.16
CA CYS A 77 8.67 -7.38 9.82
C CYS A 77 8.02 -7.28 8.44
N GLU A 78 7.57 -8.40 7.89
CA GLU A 78 6.89 -8.46 6.60
C GLU A 78 5.66 -7.53 6.53
N ASN A 79 4.82 -7.54 7.57
CA ASN A 79 3.63 -6.69 7.61
C ASN A 79 3.98 -5.21 7.70
N GLY A 80 4.98 -4.83 8.50
CA GLY A 80 5.40 -3.44 8.65
C GLY A 80 5.94 -2.85 7.35
N ILE A 81 6.83 -3.56 6.67
CA ILE A 81 7.37 -3.06 5.39
C ILE A 81 6.31 -3.01 4.29
N LYS A 82 5.33 -3.93 4.31
CA LYS A 82 4.19 -3.90 3.40
C LYS A 82 3.31 -2.68 3.64
N ALA A 83 2.95 -2.39 4.89
CA ALA A 83 2.17 -1.21 5.27
C ALA A 83 2.88 0.09 4.81
N VAL A 84 4.19 0.20 5.07
CA VAL A 84 4.98 1.35 4.62
C VAL A 84 5.07 1.42 3.09
N ALA A 85 5.16 0.30 2.40
CA ALA A 85 5.16 0.28 0.93
C ALA A 85 3.83 0.76 0.34
N GLU A 86 2.72 0.49 0.99
CA GLU A 86 1.39 1.00 0.63
C GLU A 86 1.27 2.51 0.87
N GLU A 87 1.71 2.99 2.04
CA GLU A 87 1.73 4.42 2.36
C GLU A 87 2.65 5.23 1.44
N ALA A 88 3.78 4.68 1.05
CA ALA A 88 4.81 5.36 0.27
C ALA A 88 4.75 5.07 -1.24
N MET A 89 3.71 4.38 -1.72
CA MET A 89 3.62 4.01 -3.14
C MET A 89 3.64 5.24 -4.06
N ALA A 90 4.19 5.05 -5.26
CA ALA A 90 4.28 6.11 -6.25
C ALA A 90 2.95 6.42 -6.94
N ARG A 91 2.00 5.48 -6.89
CA ARG A 91 0.65 5.68 -7.45
C ARG A 91 -0.15 6.60 -6.55
N THR A 92 -1.01 7.40 -7.16
CA THR A 92 -1.89 8.34 -6.46
C THR A 92 -3.30 8.27 -7.02
N ALA A 93 -4.30 8.37 -6.15
CA ALA A 93 -5.70 8.59 -6.50
C ALA A 93 -5.99 10.09 -6.40
N GLY A 94 -6.00 10.76 -7.54
CA GLY A 94 -6.26 12.20 -7.65
C GLY A 94 -7.64 12.50 -8.23
N PRO A 95 -7.93 13.79 -8.51
CA PRO A 95 -9.20 14.21 -9.10
C PRO A 95 -9.59 13.46 -10.37
N ASP A 96 -8.63 13.19 -11.25
CA ASP A 96 -8.88 12.46 -12.51
C ASP A 96 -9.38 11.03 -12.25
N PHE A 97 -8.80 10.34 -11.26
CA PHE A 97 -9.26 9.02 -10.86
C PHE A 97 -10.73 9.05 -10.41
N PHE A 98 -11.11 10.02 -9.59
CA PHE A 98 -12.48 10.13 -9.08
C PHE A 98 -13.46 10.68 -10.13
N ALA A 99 -12.99 11.39 -11.14
CA ALA A 99 -13.81 11.78 -12.28
C ALA A 99 -14.12 10.60 -13.23
N GLU A 100 -13.22 9.61 -13.29
CA GLU A 100 -13.39 8.42 -14.12
C GLU A 100 -14.23 7.33 -13.44
N HIS A 101 -14.33 7.33 -12.11
CA HIS A 101 -14.96 6.27 -11.33
C HIS A 101 -16.13 6.79 -10.48
N ALA A 102 -17.34 6.40 -10.86
CA ALA A 102 -18.52 6.68 -10.05
C ALA A 102 -18.46 5.96 -8.69
N VAL A 103 -19.07 6.54 -7.67
CA VAL A 103 -19.16 5.94 -6.33
C VAL A 103 -19.80 4.56 -6.37
N ALA A 104 -20.84 4.38 -7.20
CA ALA A 104 -21.48 3.09 -7.38
C ALA A 104 -20.54 2.02 -7.99
N ASP A 105 -19.62 2.41 -8.89
CA ASP A 105 -18.59 1.52 -9.42
C ASP A 105 -17.54 1.19 -8.35
N LEU A 106 -17.03 2.21 -7.65
CA LEU A 106 -16.07 2.02 -6.56
C LEU A 106 -16.61 1.11 -5.45
N ALA A 107 -17.90 1.21 -5.12
CA ALA A 107 -18.54 0.38 -4.11
C ALA A 107 -18.63 -1.10 -4.48
N THR A 108 -18.44 -1.45 -5.75
CA THR A 108 -18.38 -2.85 -6.21
C THR A 108 -16.98 -3.44 -6.24
N ARG A 109 -15.95 -2.62 -6.02
CA ARG A 109 -14.56 -3.04 -6.06
C ARG A 109 -14.14 -3.67 -4.73
N SER A 110 -13.21 -4.62 -4.78
CA SER A 110 -12.63 -5.18 -3.57
C SER A 110 -11.75 -4.16 -2.83
N ASP A 111 -11.63 -4.30 -1.51
CA ASP A 111 -10.74 -3.49 -0.68
C ASP A 111 -9.29 -3.55 -1.18
N TYR A 112 -8.88 -4.74 -1.65
CA TYR A 112 -7.56 -4.92 -2.24
C TYR A 112 -7.39 -4.04 -3.49
N TRP A 113 -8.35 -4.05 -4.42
CA TRP A 113 -8.30 -3.24 -5.64
C TRP A 113 -8.26 -1.75 -5.29
N LEU A 114 -9.11 -1.29 -4.36
CA LEU A 114 -9.14 0.09 -3.89
C LEU A 114 -7.78 0.51 -3.30
N GLY A 115 -7.18 -0.31 -2.44
CA GLY A 115 -5.86 -0.07 -1.85
C GLY A 115 -4.74 0.04 -2.89
N GLN A 116 -4.85 -0.62 -4.04
CA GLN A 116 -3.86 -0.56 -5.11
C GLN A 116 -3.96 0.71 -5.99
N GLN A 117 -4.99 1.54 -5.86
CA GLN A 117 -5.14 2.77 -6.64
C GLN A 117 -4.18 3.89 -6.18
N GLY A 118 -3.66 3.78 -4.99
CA GLY A 118 -2.67 4.70 -4.46
C GLY A 118 -3.25 5.69 -3.45
N ARG A 119 -2.42 6.64 -3.04
CA ARG A 119 -2.78 7.60 -2.00
C ARG A 119 -3.64 8.73 -2.54
N LEU A 120 -4.60 9.15 -1.73
CA LEU A 120 -5.39 10.34 -1.97
C LEU A 120 -4.49 11.59 -2.00
N THR A 121 -4.66 12.44 -3.01
CA THR A 121 -3.84 13.65 -3.19
C THR A 121 -4.57 14.95 -2.89
N HIS A 122 -5.89 14.92 -2.85
CA HIS A 122 -6.74 16.09 -2.60
C HIS A 122 -7.86 15.72 -1.64
N PRO A 123 -8.35 16.66 -0.84
CA PRO A 123 -9.61 16.45 -0.14
C PRO A 123 -10.72 16.27 -1.18
N MET A 124 -11.55 15.28 -0.97
CA MET A 124 -12.63 14.93 -1.88
C MET A 124 -13.97 15.03 -1.13
N LEU A 125 -14.97 15.56 -1.79
CA LEU A 125 -16.33 15.73 -1.26
C LEU A 125 -17.32 14.95 -2.12
N LEU A 126 -18.32 14.37 -1.46
CA LEU A 126 -19.50 13.76 -2.08
C LEU A 126 -20.75 14.34 -1.39
N ASP A 127 -21.57 15.06 -2.11
CA ASP A 127 -22.89 15.48 -1.65
C ASP A 127 -23.94 14.38 -1.96
N ALA A 128 -25.13 14.52 -1.37
CA ALA A 128 -26.16 13.48 -1.43
C ALA A 128 -26.59 13.08 -2.86
N ASP A 129 -26.55 14.03 -3.79
CA ASP A 129 -26.97 13.82 -5.18
C ASP A 129 -25.79 13.59 -6.14
N ASP A 130 -24.55 13.60 -5.63
CA ASP A 130 -23.35 13.40 -6.44
C ASP A 130 -23.18 11.91 -6.79
N THR A 131 -22.80 11.65 -8.04
CA THR A 131 -22.41 10.30 -8.50
C THR A 131 -20.91 10.07 -8.45
N HIS A 132 -20.11 11.13 -8.35
CA HIS A 132 -18.66 11.11 -8.32
C HIS A 132 -18.13 12.02 -7.22
N TYR A 133 -17.00 11.63 -6.61
CA TYR A 133 -16.29 12.54 -5.73
C TYR A 133 -15.74 13.72 -6.51
N ARG A 134 -15.82 14.91 -5.95
CA ARG A 134 -15.22 16.13 -6.50
C ARG A 134 -14.15 16.70 -5.58
N PRO A 135 -13.06 17.26 -6.11
CA PRO A 135 -12.03 17.87 -5.28
C PRO A 135 -12.55 19.16 -4.64
N VAL A 136 -12.08 19.41 -3.42
CA VAL A 136 -12.27 20.68 -2.71
C VAL A 136 -10.90 21.26 -2.31
N SER A 137 -10.87 22.56 -2.00
CA SER A 137 -9.65 23.20 -1.51
C SER A 137 -9.32 22.74 -0.08
N TRP A 138 -8.05 22.80 0.27
CA TRP A 138 -7.57 22.66 1.64
C TRP A 138 -8.08 23.81 2.52
#